data_328bd279b4c9f54f567efe4754c71aa9
#
_entry.id   328bd279b4c9f54f567efe4754c71aa9
#
_cell.length_a   1.000
_cell.length_b   1.000
_cell.length_c   1.000
_cell.angle_alpha   90.00
_cell.angle_beta   90.00
_cell.angle_gamma   90.00
#
_symmetry.space_group_name_H-M   'P 1'
#
loop_
_entity.id
_entity.type
_entity.pdbx_description
1 polymer ?
#
loop_
_entity_poly.entity_id
_entity_poly.type
_entity_poly.pdbx_seq_one_letter_code
_entity_poly.pdbx_strand_id
1 'polypeptide(L)'
;MLETEHAYATAKREPSSAGRYSPGQCTDAACGCLRLVAMPNEHLEKKSPSFFSWQVAGSGDVVAPHERLTWPRTVGIGLQHVVAMFGATFLVPVITGFPPATTLLFSGIGTILFLLITRNRLPSYLGSSFAIIAPVLAATASNGESAALGGIVVVGALLIIIGVVVQYAGTGWIQALMPPVVTGTIVALIGLNLAPTAKANYETDAITATVVLVLLIASLILFRGLLGRLAIFTSVVLGYLFALARDEVDTSKIGSADWVGLPDFTTPTFHLSVLPMFLPVVLVLVVENIGHVKSINTMTGLNYDNRIGRALAADGVATVLAGSGGGSATTTYAENIGVMAATKVYSTAAYWVAGVAAIILGMSPKVGAVIAAIPDGVLGGVTTALYGLVGILGVHIWVTNRVDFSKPVNQFTAAIALVIGIADFSWVIGDLSFGGIALGAVAALLIYHVMRVVGGWRGTVTVDPSTEKTGPTPS
;
A
#
# COMPACT_ATOMS: atom_id res chain seq x y z
N MET A 1 2.42 27.51 -2.56
CA MET A 1 1.94 26.80 -3.75
C MET A 1 1.48 27.76 -4.88
N LEU A 2 1.51 29.06 -4.69
CA LEU A 2 1.14 30.08 -5.69
C LEU A 2 2.34 30.77 -6.37
N GLU A 3 3.56 30.57 -5.89
CA GLU A 3 4.78 31.17 -6.48
C GLU A 3 5.46 30.31 -7.56
N THR A 4 5.08 29.04 -7.71
CA THR A 4 5.66 28.15 -8.73
C THR A 4 4.92 28.16 -10.07
N GLU A 5 3.69 28.67 -10.13
CA GLU A 5 2.93 28.78 -11.40
C GLU A 5 3.37 29.98 -12.26
N HIS A 6 3.93 31.02 -11.66
CA HIS A 6 4.37 32.23 -12.43
C HIS A 6 5.69 32.01 -13.19
N ALA A 7 6.50 31.02 -12.76
CA ALA A 7 7.75 30.67 -13.47
C ALA A 7 7.51 29.83 -14.74
N TYR A 8 6.38 29.12 -14.83
CA TYR A 8 6.08 28.21 -15.96
C TYR A 8 5.37 28.92 -17.13
N ALA A 9 4.73 30.07 -16.88
CA ALA A 9 3.99 30.83 -17.91
C ALA A 9 4.87 31.71 -18.82
N THR A 10 6.09 32.01 -18.40
CA THR A 10 7.03 32.86 -19.15
C THR A 10 7.94 32.11 -20.12
N ALA A 11 7.96 30.77 -20.08
CA ALA A 11 8.84 29.94 -20.92
C ALA A 11 8.21 29.51 -22.27
N LYS A 12 6.97 29.88 -22.57
CA LYS A 12 6.29 29.57 -23.84
C LYS A 12 6.15 30.82 -24.75
N ARG A 13 7.25 31.44 -25.11
CA ARG A 13 7.31 32.29 -26.33
C ARG A 13 8.35 31.70 -27.25
N GLU A 14 7.89 31.17 -28.37
CA GLU A 14 8.72 30.73 -29.49
C GLU A 14 9.60 31.87 -30.00
N PRO A 15 10.90 31.63 -30.27
CA PRO A 15 11.66 32.55 -31.14
C PRO A 15 11.72 31.96 -32.54
N SER A 16 11.18 32.73 -33.47
CA SER A 16 11.47 32.61 -34.90
C SER A 16 12.93 32.99 -35.17
N SER A 17 13.50 32.32 -36.16
CA SER A 17 14.76 32.56 -36.87
C SER A 17 16.04 31.94 -36.33
N ALA A 18 16.62 31.14 -37.21
CA ALA A 18 17.87 30.45 -37.09
C ALA A 18 19.09 31.37 -36.84
N GLY A 19 19.78 31.14 -35.74
CA GLY A 19 21.13 31.60 -35.49
C GLY A 19 21.96 30.44 -34.99
N ARG A 20 23.06 30.11 -35.70
CA ARG A 20 24.06 29.12 -35.27
C ARG A 20 24.69 29.58 -33.97
N TYR A 21 24.54 28.85 -32.90
CA TYR A 21 25.29 29.06 -31.67
C TYR A 21 26.58 28.22 -31.68
N SER A 22 27.70 28.91 -31.46
CA SER A 22 29.01 28.33 -31.22
C SER A 22 29.11 27.80 -29.79
N PRO A 23 29.79 26.65 -29.53
CA PRO A 23 29.90 26.07 -28.20
C PRO A 23 30.94 26.88 -27.39
N GLY A 24 30.47 27.77 -26.52
CA GLY A 24 31.37 28.50 -25.66
C GLY A 24 30.82 29.57 -24.72
N GLN A 25 29.52 29.82 -24.66
CA GLN A 25 28.96 30.83 -23.76
C GLN A 25 27.66 30.36 -23.09
N CYS A 26 27.81 29.50 -22.06
CA CYS A 26 26.76 29.34 -21.05
C CYS A 26 27.14 30.18 -19.83
N THR A 27 26.32 31.14 -19.45
CA THR A 27 26.48 31.82 -18.16
C THR A 27 26.12 30.88 -17.03
N ASP A 28 26.95 30.84 -15.98
CA ASP A 28 26.97 29.86 -14.89
C ASP A 28 25.63 29.61 -14.16
N ALA A 29 24.69 30.54 -14.19
CA ALA A 29 23.39 30.42 -13.53
C ALA A 29 22.39 29.46 -14.24
N ALA A 30 22.39 29.42 -15.56
CA ALA A 30 21.50 28.53 -16.33
C ALA A 30 22.01 27.09 -16.42
N CYS A 31 23.33 26.90 -16.37
CA CYS A 31 23.98 25.59 -16.35
C CYS A 31 23.85 24.89 -14.99
N GLY A 32 23.73 25.64 -13.91
CA GLY A 32 23.51 25.11 -12.55
C GLY A 32 22.16 24.42 -12.35
N CYS A 33 21.09 25.00 -12.93
CA CYS A 33 19.74 24.41 -12.80
C CYS A 33 19.54 23.14 -13.64
N LEU A 34 20.17 23.02 -14.80
CA LEU A 34 20.08 21.82 -15.65
C LEU A 34 20.96 20.68 -15.15
N ARG A 35 22.03 20.96 -14.38
CA ARG A 35 22.85 19.92 -13.75
C ARG A 35 22.20 19.30 -12.50
N LEU A 36 21.25 19.98 -11.85
CA LEU A 36 20.54 19.44 -10.66
C LEU A 36 19.48 18.39 -10.98
N VAL A 37 19.07 18.22 -12.24
CA VAL A 37 18.02 17.27 -12.65
C VAL A 37 18.58 15.96 -13.23
N ALA A 38 19.89 15.85 -13.51
CA ALA A 38 20.44 14.73 -14.29
C ALA A 38 21.78 14.19 -13.79
N MET A 39 22.05 14.19 -12.49
CA MET A 39 23.14 13.35 -11.98
C MET A 39 22.54 12.07 -11.42
N PRO A 40 22.84 10.88 -12.02
CA PRO A 40 22.72 9.65 -11.28
C PRO A 40 23.50 9.82 -9.99
N ASN A 41 22.86 9.61 -8.85
CA ASN A 41 23.54 9.61 -7.56
C ASN A 41 24.43 8.35 -7.52
N GLU A 42 25.62 8.40 -8.14
CA GLU A 42 26.61 7.30 -8.16
C GLU A 42 26.89 6.79 -6.74
N HIS A 43 26.74 7.67 -5.75
CA HIS A 43 26.81 7.35 -4.33
C HIS A 43 25.78 6.30 -3.90
N LEU A 44 24.56 6.31 -4.48
CA LEU A 44 23.47 5.38 -4.13
C LEU A 44 23.67 4.00 -4.78
N GLU A 45 24.46 3.90 -5.85
CA GLU A 45 24.70 2.63 -6.57
C GLU A 45 25.75 1.73 -5.95
N LYS A 46 26.59 2.25 -5.02
CA LYS A 46 27.65 1.47 -4.38
C LYS A 46 27.10 0.21 -3.73
N LYS A 47 27.70 -0.93 -4.07
CA LYS A 47 27.36 -2.22 -3.46
C LYS A 47 27.94 -2.28 -2.05
N SER A 48 27.14 -2.69 -1.08
CA SER A 48 27.64 -3.10 0.23
C SER A 48 28.62 -4.30 0.07
N PRO A 49 29.77 -4.28 0.71
CA PRO A 49 30.78 -5.34 0.62
C PRO A 49 30.28 -6.68 1.20
N SER A 50 29.33 -6.66 2.14
CA SER A 50 28.67 -7.85 2.66
C SER A 50 27.18 -7.60 2.93
N PHE A 51 26.39 -8.66 3.11
CA PHE A 51 24.94 -8.59 3.27
C PHE A 51 24.50 -7.71 4.45
N PHE A 52 25.20 -7.76 5.57
CA PHE A 52 24.91 -7.00 6.80
C PHE A 52 25.87 -5.85 7.07
N SER A 53 26.71 -5.46 6.12
CA SER A 53 27.62 -4.34 6.30
C SER A 53 27.00 -3.05 5.77
N TRP A 54 26.49 -2.22 6.67
CA TRP A 54 26.11 -0.86 6.35
C TRP A 54 27.24 0.10 6.69
N GLN A 55 27.64 0.91 5.72
CA GLN A 55 28.57 2.00 5.96
C GLN A 55 27.86 3.13 6.70
N VAL A 56 28.59 3.85 7.56
CA VAL A 56 28.02 5.06 8.18
C VAL A 56 27.93 6.13 7.10
N ALA A 57 26.75 6.71 6.91
CA ALA A 57 26.54 7.77 5.94
C ALA A 57 27.47 8.96 6.23
N GLY A 58 28.05 9.52 5.19
CA GLY A 58 28.83 10.75 5.27
C GLY A 58 27.94 11.97 5.59
N SER A 59 28.50 13.16 5.48
CA SER A 59 27.80 14.44 5.74
C SER A 59 26.79 14.82 4.63
N GLY A 60 26.29 13.86 3.86
CA GLY A 60 25.30 14.10 2.81
C GLY A 60 23.87 14.14 3.33
N ASP A 61 22.97 14.81 2.57
CA ASP A 61 21.54 14.95 2.90
C ASP A 61 20.74 13.67 2.69
N VAL A 62 21.30 12.66 2.03
CA VAL A 62 20.62 11.42 1.63
C VAL A 62 21.38 10.21 2.14
N VAL A 63 20.70 9.26 2.77
CA VAL A 63 21.25 7.99 3.25
C VAL A 63 20.82 6.86 2.32
N ALA A 64 21.79 6.24 1.65
CA ALA A 64 21.56 5.18 0.68
C ALA A 64 21.07 3.85 1.33
N PRO A 65 20.47 2.91 0.59
CA PRO A 65 20.02 1.63 1.14
C PRO A 65 21.12 0.79 1.80
N HIS A 66 22.36 0.91 1.35
CA HIS A 66 23.54 0.22 1.90
C HIS A 66 24.26 1.01 2.98
N GLU A 67 23.73 2.17 3.35
CA GLU A 67 24.27 3.03 4.41
C GLU A 67 23.34 3.04 5.63
N ARG A 68 23.86 3.53 6.74
CA ARG A 68 23.09 3.82 7.95
C ARG A 68 23.55 5.13 8.59
N LEU A 69 22.72 5.72 9.39
CA LEU A 69 23.10 6.74 10.35
C LEU A 69 23.89 6.12 11.51
N THR A 70 24.28 6.90 12.50
CA THR A 70 24.71 6.35 13.79
C THR A 70 23.61 5.44 14.36
N TRP A 71 23.97 4.38 15.08
CA TRP A 71 22.99 3.41 15.55
C TRP A 71 21.81 4.04 16.32
N PRO A 72 22.00 4.99 17.27
CA PRO A 72 20.86 5.61 17.94
C PRO A 72 19.88 6.31 16.98
N ARG A 73 20.40 7.00 15.95
CA ARG A 73 19.56 7.64 14.93
C ARG A 73 18.90 6.60 14.01
N THR A 74 19.60 5.55 13.63
CA THR A 74 19.04 4.45 12.81
C THR A 74 17.91 3.75 13.57
N VAL A 75 18.07 3.49 14.86
CA VAL A 75 17.02 2.95 15.73
C VAL A 75 15.84 3.91 15.81
N GLY A 76 16.08 5.21 15.99
CA GLY A 76 15.01 6.22 15.98
C GLY A 76 14.20 6.21 14.67
N ILE A 77 14.86 6.15 13.52
CA ILE A 77 14.17 6.04 12.21
C ILE A 77 13.44 4.69 12.09
N GLY A 78 14.03 3.58 12.53
CA GLY A 78 13.36 2.27 12.53
C GLY A 78 12.08 2.27 13.37
N LEU A 79 12.11 2.83 14.57
CA LEU A 79 10.93 3.01 15.41
C LEU A 79 9.90 3.96 14.78
N GLN A 80 10.35 5.00 14.10
CA GLN A 80 9.47 5.88 13.32
C GLN A 80 8.73 5.12 12.21
N HIS A 81 9.37 4.16 11.54
CA HIS A 81 8.71 3.28 10.58
C HIS A 81 7.65 2.40 11.24
N VAL A 82 7.88 1.91 12.47
CA VAL A 82 6.87 1.16 13.23
C VAL A 82 5.66 2.02 13.57
N VAL A 83 5.87 3.28 13.96
CA VAL A 83 4.75 4.20 14.22
C VAL A 83 3.99 4.56 12.93
N ALA A 84 4.70 4.72 11.81
CA ALA A 84 4.08 5.07 10.53
C ALA A 84 3.17 3.95 10.00
N MET A 85 3.53 2.68 10.23
CA MET A 85 2.74 1.52 9.79
C MET A 85 1.54 1.24 10.70
N PHE A 86 1.44 1.91 11.83
CA PHE A 86 0.44 1.63 12.87
C PHE A 86 -0.99 1.62 12.29
N GLY A 87 -1.33 2.61 11.44
CA GLY A 87 -2.70 2.77 10.93
C GLY A 87 -3.23 1.50 10.26
N ALA A 88 -2.50 0.92 9.31
CA ALA A 88 -2.94 -0.25 8.59
C ALA A 88 -2.68 -1.57 9.36
N THR A 89 -1.50 -1.72 9.96
CA THR A 89 -1.11 -2.99 10.60
C THR A 89 -1.97 -3.33 11.82
N PHE A 90 -2.52 -2.33 12.51
CA PHE A 90 -3.38 -2.55 13.67
C PHE A 90 -4.87 -2.50 13.34
N LEU A 91 -5.28 -1.63 12.43
CA LEU A 91 -6.70 -1.51 12.10
C LEU A 91 -7.23 -2.74 11.34
N VAL A 92 -6.44 -3.29 10.41
CA VAL A 92 -6.88 -4.46 9.65
C VAL A 92 -7.22 -5.64 10.56
N PRO A 93 -6.35 -6.11 11.49
CA PRO A 93 -6.71 -7.22 12.37
C PRO A 93 -7.88 -6.90 13.29
N VAL A 94 -7.99 -5.69 13.83
CA VAL A 94 -9.14 -5.31 14.67
C VAL A 94 -10.45 -5.38 13.90
N ILE A 95 -10.48 -4.87 12.66
CA ILE A 95 -11.68 -4.90 11.81
C ILE A 95 -12.03 -6.32 11.38
N THR A 96 -11.03 -7.16 11.08
CA THR A 96 -11.23 -8.53 10.61
C THR A 96 -11.43 -9.55 11.72
N GLY A 97 -11.22 -9.17 12.99
CA GLY A 97 -11.27 -10.05 14.15
C GLY A 97 -9.99 -10.86 14.39
N PHE A 98 -8.95 -10.69 13.57
CA PHE A 98 -7.68 -11.38 13.79
C PHE A 98 -6.93 -10.85 15.01
N PRO A 99 -6.11 -11.69 15.70
CA PRO A 99 -5.32 -11.23 16.83
C PRO A 99 -4.27 -10.18 16.40
N PRO A 100 -4.31 -8.94 16.94
CA PRO A 100 -3.38 -7.89 16.53
C PRO A 100 -1.92 -8.22 16.83
N ALA A 101 -1.64 -8.90 17.94
CA ALA A 101 -0.28 -9.33 18.31
C ALA A 101 0.30 -10.33 17.29
N THR A 102 -0.49 -11.31 16.86
CA THR A 102 -0.11 -12.30 15.83
C THR A 102 0.19 -11.62 14.50
N THR A 103 -0.70 -10.72 14.09
CA THR A 103 -0.53 -9.95 12.84
C THR A 103 0.74 -9.11 12.87
N LEU A 104 1.02 -8.45 14.00
CA LEU A 104 2.22 -7.64 14.18
C LEU A 104 3.51 -8.49 14.19
N LEU A 105 3.48 -9.66 14.82
CA LEU A 105 4.58 -10.62 14.80
C LEU A 105 4.94 -11.01 13.35
N PHE A 106 3.95 -11.41 12.56
CA PHE A 106 4.16 -11.81 11.18
C PHE A 106 4.51 -10.63 10.26
N SER A 107 4.04 -9.43 10.54
CA SER A 107 4.49 -8.21 9.85
C SER A 107 5.99 -7.98 10.04
N GLY A 108 6.48 -8.12 11.27
CA GLY A 108 7.92 -8.02 11.57
C GLY A 108 8.74 -9.12 10.89
N ILE A 109 8.32 -10.39 11.02
CA ILE A 109 8.96 -11.53 10.35
C ILE A 109 8.93 -11.35 8.84
N GLY A 110 7.79 -10.96 8.27
CA GLY A 110 7.62 -10.68 6.85
C GLY A 110 8.56 -9.60 6.35
N THR A 111 8.71 -8.49 7.09
CA THR A 111 9.65 -7.41 6.78
C THR A 111 11.09 -7.93 6.72
N ILE A 112 11.51 -8.75 7.69
CA ILE A 112 12.86 -9.34 7.71
C ILE A 112 13.04 -10.28 6.50
N LEU A 113 12.08 -11.16 6.22
CA LEU A 113 12.12 -12.06 5.06
C LEU A 113 12.15 -11.29 3.74
N PHE A 114 11.39 -10.20 3.63
CA PHE A 114 11.44 -9.33 2.45
C PHE A 114 12.84 -8.78 2.22
N LEU A 115 13.50 -8.28 3.26
CA LEU A 115 14.88 -7.78 3.16
C LEU A 115 15.87 -8.91 2.78
N LEU A 116 15.68 -10.13 3.31
CA LEU A 116 16.49 -11.28 2.96
C LEU A 116 16.32 -11.68 1.49
N ILE A 117 15.09 -11.83 1.02
CA ILE A 117 14.77 -12.28 -0.35
C ILE A 117 15.16 -11.21 -1.39
N THR A 118 14.98 -9.93 -1.08
CA THR A 118 15.41 -8.81 -1.93
C THR A 118 16.89 -8.51 -1.83
N ARG A 119 17.64 -9.33 -1.06
CA ARG A 119 19.09 -9.22 -0.82
C ARG A 119 19.49 -7.89 -0.18
N ASN A 120 18.71 -7.45 0.78
CA ASN A 120 18.95 -6.24 1.57
C ASN A 120 19.20 -4.98 0.72
N ARG A 121 18.51 -4.85 -0.41
CA ARG A 121 18.69 -3.72 -1.35
C ARG A 121 17.45 -2.87 -1.55
N LEU A 122 16.27 -3.45 -1.38
CA LEU A 122 15.01 -2.74 -1.54
C LEU A 122 14.47 -2.40 -0.15
N PRO A 123 14.51 -1.11 0.26
CA PRO A 123 13.99 -0.70 1.54
C PRO A 123 12.45 -0.72 1.49
N SER A 124 11.83 -1.59 2.27
CA SER A 124 10.38 -1.62 2.42
C SER A 124 9.98 -2.29 3.73
N TYR A 125 8.85 -1.88 4.29
CA TYR A 125 8.17 -2.51 5.41
C TYR A 125 6.97 -3.29 4.90
N LEU A 126 6.73 -4.47 5.45
CA LEU A 126 5.55 -5.26 5.17
C LEU A 126 4.56 -5.20 6.33
N GLY A 127 3.31 -4.94 6.01
CA GLY A 127 2.23 -4.99 7.01
C GLY A 127 0.90 -5.36 6.36
N SER A 128 -0.19 -5.30 7.12
CA SER A 128 -1.50 -5.77 6.68
C SER A 128 -2.08 -4.97 5.52
N SER A 129 -2.60 -5.63 4.50
CA SER A 129 -3.27 -4.97 3.38
C SER A 129 -4.74 -4.66 3.68
N PHE A 130 -5.19 -3.44 3.37
CA PHE A 130 -6.61 -3.10 3.42
C PHE A 130 -7.46 -3.87 2.40
N ALA A 131 -6.87 -4.30 1.29
CA ALA A 131 -7.56 -5.06 0.26
C ALA A 131 -8.11 -6.41 0.75
N ILE A 132 -7.55 -6.94 1.86
CA ILE A 132 -7.95 -8.23 2.43
C ILE A 132 -9.21 -8.14 3.30
N ILE A 133 -9.61 -6.95 3.77
CA ILE A 133 -10.66 -6.80 4.79
C ILE A 133 -11.98 -7.41 4.31
N ALA A 134 -12.49 -6.99 3.16
CA ALA A 134 -13.78 -7.45 2.68
C ALA A 134 -13.82 -8.96 2.41
N PRO A 135 -12.86 -9.58 1.69
CA PRO A 135 -12.88 -11.03 1.51
C PRO A 135 -12.69 -11.81 2.82
N VAL A 136 -11.94 -11.30 3.79
CA VAL A 136 -11.81 -11.91 5.11
C VAL A 136 -13.13 -11.86 5.87
N LEU A 137 -13.80 -10.71 5.93
CA LEU A 137 -15.12 -10.58 6.57
C LEU A 137 -16.15 -11.51 5.93
N ALA A 138 -16.22 -11.57 4.60
CA ALA A 138 -17.13 -12.45 3.87
C ALA A 138 -16.81 -13.94 4.11
N ALA A 139 -15.54 -14.33 4.06
CA ALA A 139 -15.13 -15.71 4.32
C ALA A 139 -15.36 -16.13 5.78
N THR A 140 -15.07 -15.24 6.74
CA THR A 140 -15.31 -15.48 8.16
C THR A 140 -16.81 -15.65 8.44
N ALA A 141 -17.66 -14.83 7.83
CA ALA A 141 -19.10 -14.93 7.99
C ALA A 141 -19.70 -16.23 7.41
N SER A 142 -19.12 -16.75 6.33
CA SER A 142 -19.62 -17.97 5.67
C SER A 142 -19.02 -19.27 6.21
N ASN A 143 -17.72 -19.31 6.48
CA ASN A 143 -16.97 -20.55 6.78
C ASN A 143 -16.03 -20.43 7.99
N GLY A 144 -16.06 -19.32 8.72
CA GLY A 144 -15.25 -19.07 9.90
C GLY A 144 -13.84 -18.52 9.60
N GLU A 145 -13.16 -18.10 10.67
CA GLU A 145 -11.83 -17.45 10.61
C GLU A 145 -10.77 -18.32 9.94
N SER A 146 -10.73 -19.63 10.29
CA SER A 146 -9.75 -20.56 9.71
C SER A 146 -9.87 -20.67 8.19
N ALA A 147 -11.08 -20.56 7.62
CA ALA A 147 -11.31 -20.56 6.17
C ALA A 147 -10.79 -19.27 5.53
N ALA A 148 -10.96 -18.13 6.19
CA ALA A 148 -10.39 -16.86 5.74
C ALA A 148 -8.85 -16.92 5.72
N LEU A 149 -8.23 -17.51 6.73
CA LEU A 149 -6.78 -17.77 6.77
C LEU A 149 -6.32 -18.68 5.63
N GLY A 150 -7.10 -19.71 5.28
CA GLY A 150 -6.86 -20.54 4.09
C GLY A 150 -6.84 -19.72 2.79
N GLY A 151 -7.78 -18.79 2.65
CA GLY A 151 -7.81 -17.84 1.54
C GLY A 151 -6.56 -16.96 1.48
N ILE A 152 -6.09 -16.47 2.62
CA ILE A 152 -4.84 -15.67 2.74
C ILE A 152 -3.62 -16.49 2.30
N VAL A 153 -3.51 -17.75 2.73
CA VAL A 153 -2.42 -18.65 2.30
C VAL A 153 -2.42 -18.81 0.78
N VAL A 154 -3.60 -18.98 0.17
CA VAL A 154 -3.71 -19.10 -1.30
C VAL A 154 -3.32 -17.80 -1.98
N VAL A 155 -3.72 -16.63 -1.47
CA VAL A 155 -3.25 -15.32 -1.98
C VAL A 155 -1.72 -15.26 -1.98
N GLY A 156 -1.09 -15.62 -0.85
CA GLY A 156 0.36 -15.61 -0.73
C GLY A 156 1.03 -16.57 -1.72
N ALA A 157 0.49 -17.79 -1.88
CA ALA A 157 0.99 -18.77 -2.86
C ALA A 157 0.90 -18.23 -4.29
N LEU A 158 -0.20 -17.61 -4.66
CA LEU A 158 -0.37 -16.97 -5.98
C LEU A 158 0.60 -15.81 -6.18
N LEU A 159 0.85 -14.98 -5.15
CA LEU A 159 1.85 -13.92 -5.22
C LEU A 159 3.27 -14.46 -5.43
N ILE A 160 3.63 -15.60 -4.81
CA ILE A 160 4.92 -16.27 -5.06
C ILE A 160 5.01 -16.69 -6.52
N ILE A 161 3.99 -17.36 -7.05
CA ILE A 161 3.96 -17.82 -8.45
C ILE A 161 4.09 -16.63 -9.40
N ILE A 162 3.29 -15.57 -9.20
CA ILE A 162 3.34 -14.36 -10.02
C ILE A 162 4.70 -13.68 -9.89
N GLY A 163 5.27 -13.61 -8.67
CA GLY A 163 6.59 -13.05 -8.43
C GLY A 163 7.68 -13.79 -9.20
N VAL A 164 7.62 -15.12 -9.23
CA VAL A 164 8.53 -15.95 -10.03
C VAL A 164 8.34 -15.68 -11.52
N VAL A 165 7.10 -15.65 -12.01
CA VAL A 165 6.82 -15.34 -13.42
C VAL A 165 7.33 -13.95 -13.79
N VAL A 166 7.07 -12.94 -12.96
CA VAL A 166 7.56 -11.56 -13.18
C VAL A 166 9.09 -11.49 -13.17
N GLN A 167 9.76 -12.29 -12.35
CA GLN A 167 11.23 -12.30 -12.29
C GLN A 167 11.86 -12.71 -13.63
N TYR A 168 11.19 -13.57 -14.40
CA TYR A 168 11.69 -14.06 -15.69
C TYR A 168 11.03 -13.38 -16.90
N ALA A 169 9.72 -13.11 -16.84
CA ALA A 169 8.94 -12.55 -17.95
C ALA A 169 8.77 -11.02 -17.89
N GLY A 170 9.18 -10.37 -16.76
CA GLY A 170 8.97 -8.94 -16.55
C GLY A 170 7.53 -8.58 -16.21
N THR A 171 7.24 -7.26 -16.12
CA THR A 171 5.93 -6.72 -15.70
C THR A 171 5.00 -6.36 -16.87
N GLY A 172 5.46 -6.44 -18.10
CA GLY A 172 4.70 -5.96 -19.28
C GLY A 172 3.33 -6.62 -19.45
N TRP A 173 3.25 -7.92 -19.20
CA TRP A 173 1.99 -8.66 -19.31
C TRP A 173 0.96 -8.24 -18.23
N ILE A 174 1.43 -7.85 -17.02
CA ILE A 174 0.55 -7.33 -15.95
C ILE A 174 -0.03 -5.97 -16.37
N GLN A 175 0.80 -5.10 -16.94
CA GLN A 175 0.36 -3.78 -17.42
C GLN A 175 -0.64 -3.93 -18.59
N ALA A 176 -0.45 -4.92 -19.43
CA ALA A 176 -1.39 -5.22 -20.51
C ALA A 176 -2.72 -5.80 -19.99
N LEU A 177 -2.66 -6.67 -18.96
CA LEU A 177 -3.87 -7.24 -18.32
C LEU A 177 -4.62 -6.21 -17.49
N MET A 178 -3.91 -5.35 -16.76
CA MET A 178 -4.44 -4.37 -15.83
C MET A 178 -4.03 -2.95 -16.23
N PRO A 179 -4.61 -2.38 -17.29
CA PRO A 179 -4.39 -0.98 -17.64
C PRO A 179 -4.92 -0.05 -16.53
N PRO A 180 -4.47 1.21 -16.48
CA PRO A 180 -4.80 2.13 -15.38
C PRO A 180 -6.28 2.30 -15.09
N VAL A 181 -7.15 2.22 -16.11
CA VAL A 181 -8.60 2.29 -15.90
C VAL A 181 -9.10 1.10 -15.09
N VAL A 182 -8.66 -0.13 -15.42
CA VAL A 182 -9.03 -1.36 -14.70
C VAL A 182 -8.48 -1.33 -13.28
N THR A 183 -7.19 -1.02 -13.15
CA THR A 183 -6.53 -0.95 -11.84
C THR A 183 -7.18 0.07 -10.93
N GLY A 184 -7.39 1.30 -11.41
CA GLY A 184 -8.02 2.36 -10.61
C GLY A 184 -9.47 2.00 -10.23
N THR A 185 -10.21 1.34 -11.13
CA THR A 185 -11.57 0.86 -10.84
C THR A 185 -11.56 -0.18 -9.71
N ILE A 186 -10.68 -1.18 -9.76
CA ILE A 186 -10.62 -2.23 -8.74
C ILE A 186 -10.20 -1.66 -7.39
N VAL A 187 -9.23 -0.75 -7.35
CA VAL A 187 -8.81 -0.09 -6.11
C VAL A 187 -9.94 0.78 -5.55
N ALA A 188 -10.63 1.55 -6.40
CA ALA A 188 -11.74 2.41 -5.96
C ALA A 188 -12.91 1.58 -5.40
N LEU A 189 -13.29 0.49 -6.07
CA LEU A 189 -14.39 -0.35 -5.60
C LEU A 189 -14.08 -1.03 -4.27
N ILE A 190 -12.83 -1.44 -3.99
CA ILE A 190 -12.44 -2.04 -2.71
C ILE A 190 -12.65 -1.05 -1.56
N GLY A 191 -12.18 0.19 -1.71
CA GLY A 191 -12.38 1.19 -0.69
C GLY A 191 -13.86 1.51 -0.44
N LEU A 192 -14.62 1.70 -1.51
CA LEU A 192 -16.03 2.09 -1.43
C LEU A 192 -16.97 0.94 -1.03
N ASN A 193 -16.62 -0.32 -1.35
CA ASN A 193 -17.37 -1.49 -0.89
C ASN A 193 -17.38 -1.63 0.64
N LEU A 194 -16.33 -1.10 1.32
CA LEU A 194 -16.23 -1.13 2.78
C LEU A 194 -17.03 0.00 3.48
N ALA A 195 -17.68 0.90 2.73
CA ALA A 195 -18.47 2.00 3.29
C ALA A 195 -19.59 1.54 4.24
N PRO A 196 -20.35 0.44 3.99
CA PRO A 196 -21.32 -0.08 4.94
C PRO A 196 -20.70 -0.50 6.28
N THR A 197 -19.49 -1.09 6.27
CA THR A 197 -18.75 -1.47 7.49
C THR A 197 -18.35 -0.22 8.29
N ALA A 198 -17.85 0.82 7.61
CA ALA A 198 -17.55 2.09 8.27
C ALA A 198 -18.78 2.72 8.90
N LYS A 199 -19.92 2.69 8.19
CA LYS A 199 -21.20 3.17 8.68
C LYS A 199 -21.65 2.39 9.93
N ALA A 200 -21.60 1.06 9.89
CA ALA A 200 -21.99 0.21 11.01
C ALA A 200 -21.15 0.54 12.27
N ASN A 201 -19.84 0.64 12.15
CA ASN A 201 -18.96 1.02 13.25
C ASN A 201 -19.21 2.46 13.74
N TYR A 202 -19.50 3.39 12.81
CA TYR A 202 -19.84 4.78 13.15
C TYR A 202 -21.15 4.88 13.97
N GLU A 203 -22.18 4.12 13.58
CA GLU A 203 -23.50 4.12 14.22
C GLU A 203 -23.47 3.46 15.61
N THR A 204 -22.45 2.67 15.96
CA THR A 204 -22.28 2.08 17.29
C THR A 204 -22.11 3.17 18.37
N ASP A 205 -21.29 4.18 18.10
CA ASP A 205 -21.14 5.39 18.89
C ASP A 205 -20.78 6.58 18.00
N ALA A 206 -21.81 7.27 17.51
CA ALA A 206 -21.66 8.39 16.59
C ALA A 206 -20.92 9.59 17.21
N ILE A 207 -20.95 9.77 18.54
CA ILE A 207 -20.27 10.87 19.21
C ILE A 207 -18.77 10.62 19.16
N THR A 208 -18.29 9.47 19.62
CA THR A 208 -16.87 9.10 19.57
C THR A 208 -16.38 9.06 18.14
N ALA A 209 -17.15 8.49 17.20
CA ALA A 209 -16.78 8.45 15.79
C ALA A 209 -16.63 9.85 15.17
N THR A 210 -17.55 10.78 15.49
CA THR A 210 -17.46 12.17 15.02
C THR A 210 -16.24 12.87 15.59
N VAL A 211 -15.99 12.73 16.89
CA VAL A 211 -14.83 13.32 17.56
C VAL A 211 -13.53 12.82 16.92
N VAL A 212 -13.41 11.52 16.69
CA VAL A 212 -12.23 10.92 16.05
C VAL A 212 -12.04 11.45 14.63
N LEU A 213 -13.11 11.56 13.84
CA LEU A 213 -13.05 12.11 12.48
C LEU A 213 -12.60 13.58 12.50
N VAL A 214 -13.12 14.39 13.43
CA VAL A 214 -12.70 15.79 13.62
C VAL A 214 -11.22 15.85 14.05
N LEU A 215 -10.80 15.00 14.99
CA LEU A 215 -9.41 14.92 15.42
C LEU A 215 -8.47 14.53 14.27
N LEU A 216 -8.90 13.64 13.39
CA LEU A 216 -8.14 13.25 12.20
C LEU A 216 -7.95 14.46 11.27
N ILE A 217 -9.03 15.16 10.94
CA ILE A 217 -9.00 16.35 10.08
C ILE A 217 -8.16 17.45 10.74
N ALA A 218 -8.36 17.70 12.03
CA ALA A 218 -7.58 18.68 12.78
C ALA A 218 -6.09 18.33 12.79
N SER A 219 -5.74 17.04 12.95
CA SER A 219 -4.35 16.59 12.91
C SER A 219 -3.70 16.84 11.55
N LEU A 220 -4.43 16.65 10.46
CA LEU A 220 -3.94 16.92 9.09
C LEU A 220 -3.73 18.42 8.84
N ILE A 221 -4.52 19.29 9.47
CA ILE A 221 -4.45 20.74 9.28
C ILE A 221 -3.40 21.38 10.20
N LEU A 222 -3.39 20.97 11.48
CA LEU A 222 -2.57 21.60 12.51
C LEU A 222 -1.12 21.11 12.52
N PHE A 223 -0.89 19.85 12.19
CA PHE A 223 0.44 19.27 12.25
C PHE A 223 1.13 19.28 10.90
N ARG A 224 2.42 19.58 10.90
CA ARG A 224 3.29 19.57 9.72
C ARG A 224 4.37 18.51 9.85
N GLY A 225 4.96 18.13 8.73
CA GLY A 225 6.06 17.18 8.70
C GLY A 225 5.64 15.78 9.15
N LEU A 226 6.35 15.18 10.09
CA LEU A 226 6.11 13.82 10.58
C LEU A 226 4.76 13.67 11.26
N LEU A 227 4.41 14.57 12.20
CA LEU A 227 3.14 14.49 12.93
C LEU A 227 1.92 14.57 12.02
N GLY A 228 1.96 15.40 10.96
CA GLY A 228 0.88 15.44 9.97
C GLY A 228 0.72 14.12 9.19
N ARG A 229 1.81 13.37 8.98
CA ARG A 229 1.77 12.04 8.36
C ARG A 229 1.28 10.95 9.31
N LEU A 230 1.40 11.17 10.60
CA LEU A 230 0.89 10.30 11.66
C LEU A 230 -0.53 10.68 12.11
N ALA A 231 -1.27 11.46 11.32
CA ALA A 231 -2.59 11.96 11.69
C ALA A 231 -3.57 10.83 12.05
N ILE A 232 -3.54 9.72 11.31
CA ILE A 232 -4.37 8.53 11.60
C ILE A 232 -4.00 7.95 12.97
N PHE A 233 -2.72 7.71 13.22
CA PHE A 233 -2.25 7.23 14.52
C PHE A 233 -2.63 8.17 15.66
N THR A 234 -2.39 9.47 15.48
CA THR A 234 -2.70 10.50 16.46
C THR A 234 -4.20 10.55 16.76
N SER A 235 -5.05 10.46 15.73
CA SER A 235 -6.50 10.47 15.90
C SER A 235 -7.02 9.22 16.61
N VAL A 236 -6.44 8.04 16.32
CA VAL A 236 -6.77 6.79 17.04
C VAL A 236 -6.40 6.91 18.52
N VAL A 237 -5.18 7.37 18.84
CA VAL A 237 -4.73 7.52 20.23
C VAL A 237 -5.60 8.53 20.99
N LEU A 238 -5.85 9.70 20.41
CA LEU A 238 -6.69 10.71 21.05
C LEU A 238 -8.15 10.26 21.16
N GLY A 239 -8.66 9.57 20.14
CA GLY A 239 -10.00 8.97 20.17
C GLY A 239 -10.14 7.87 21.22
N TYR A 240 -9.12 7.02 21.36
CA TYR A 240 -9.07 6.01 22.40
C TYR A 240 -9.08 6.64 23.81
N LEU A 241 -8.29 7.71 24.03
CA LEU A 241 -8.29 8.46 25.30
C LEU A 241 -9.65 9.13 25.57
N PHE A 242 -10.30 9.63 24.53
CA PHE A 242 -11.64 10.19 24.62
C PHE A 242 -12.67 9.13 25.01
N ALA A 243 -12.65 7.95 24.36
CA ALA A 243 -13.50 6.82 24.66
C ALA A 243 -13.24 6.27 26.08
N LEU A 244 -11.97 6.25 26.52
CA LEU A 244 -11.61 5.87 27.88
C LEU A 244 -12.20 6.83 28.92
N ALA A 245 -12.21 8.14 28.65
CA ALA A 245 -12.82 9.14 29.52
C ALA A 245 -14.37 9.05 29.58
N ARG A 246 -14.98 8.33 28.62
CA ARG A 246 -16.41 8.03 28.57
C ARG A 246 -16.77 6.64 29.09
N ASP A 247 -15.80 5.92 29.67
CA ASP A 247 -15.96 4.52 30.13
C ASP A 247 -16.41 3.53 29.05
N GLU A 248 -16.05 3.78 27.77
CA GLU A 248 -16.41 2.93 26.62
C GLU A 248 -15.36 1.85 26.33
N VAL A 249 -14.22 1.88 27.01
CA VAL A 249 -13.10 0.94 26.78
C VAL A 249 -13.15 -0.19 27.81
N ASP A 250 -13.28 -1.43 27.34
CA ASP A 250 -13.11 -2.60 28.20
C ASP A 250 -11.63 -2.83 28.52
N THR A 251 -11.22 -2.42 29.71
CA THR A 251 -9.84 -2.58 30.18
C THR A 251 -9.59 -3.92 30.89
N SER A 252 -10.60 -4.77 31.08
CA SER A 252 -10.49 -6.02 31.84
C SER A 252 -9.45 -6.98 31.23
N LYS A 253 -9.47 -7.13 29.91
CA LYS A 253 -8.52 -7.96 29.18
C LYS A 253 -7.10 -7.39 29.17
N ILE A 254 -6.96 -6.07 29.23
CA ILE A 254 -5.65 -5.41 29.30
C ILE A 254 -4.97 -5.72 30.63
N GLY A 255 -5.76 -5.69 31.74
CA GLY A 255 -5.25 -5.96 33.09
C GLY A 255 -4.69 -7.36 33.23
N SER A 256 -5.39 -8.37 32.65
CA SER A 256 -5.04 -9.80 32.75
C SER A 256 -3.98 -10.27 31.76
N ALA A 257 -3.69 -9.50 30.69
CA ALA A 257 -2.73 -9.89 29.68
C ALA A 257 -1.27 -9.79 30.15
N ASP A 258 -0.45 -10.74 29.78
CA ASP A 258 0.98 -10.77 30.08
C ASP A 258 1.78 -9.76 29.26
N TRP A 259 2.88 -9.27 29.81
CA TRP A 259 3.79 -8.35 29.11
C TRP A 259 4.60 -9.04 28.03
N VAL A 260 4.96 -10.31 28.23
CA VAL A 260 5.76 -11.12 27.31
C VAL A 260 5.13 -12.50 27.20
N GLY A 261 4.88 -12.93 25.97
CA GLY A 261 4.30 -14.23 25.66
C GLY A 261 4.19 -14.45 24.16
N LEU A 262 3.89 -15.67 23.75
CA LEU A 262 3.54 -15.92 22.36
C LEU A 262 2.10 -15.47 22.14
N PRO A 263 1.80 -14.84 20.98
CA PRO A 263 0.44 -14.51 20.62
C PRO A 263 -0.36 -15.78 20.26
N ASP A 264 -1.68 -15.65 20.21
CA ASP A 264 -2.55 -16.75 19.80
C ASP A 264 -2.35 -17.07 18.31
N PHE A 265 -2.19 -18.35 18.00
CA PHE A 265 -2.06 -18.85 16.65
C PHE A 265 -3.32 -19.62 16.24
N THR A 266 -3.83 -19.29 15.06
CA THR A 266 -4.97 -19.99 14.44
C THR A 266 -4.49 -20.65 13.15
N THR A 267 -4.83 -21.95 12.98
CA THR A 267 -4.45 -22.70 11.78
C THR A 267 -5.46 -22.52 10.65
N PRO A 268 -5.01 -22.44 9.39
CA PRO A 268 -5.91 -22.31 8.24
C PRO A 268 -6.64 -23.61 7.92
N THR A 269 -7.87 -23.49 7.40
CA THR A 269 -8.59 -24.55 6.70
C THR A 269 -8.86 -24.14 5.26
N PHE A 270 -8.84 -25.08 4.32
CA PHE A 270 -8.98 -24.77 2.91
C PHE A 270 -10.37 -25.14 2.41
N HIS A 271 -11.12 -24.12 2.02
CA HIS A 271 -12.45 -24.24 1.43
C HIS A 271 -12.47 -23.63 0.03
N LEU A 272 -12.81 -24.43 -0.98
CA LEU A 272 -12.87 -23.94 -2.36
C LEU A 272 -13.93 -22.84 -2.53
N SER A 273 -14.99 -22.87 -1.73
CA SER A 273 -16.09 -21.88 -1.76
C SER A 273 -15.64 -20.45 -1.50
N VAL A 274 -14.62 -20.22 -0.68
CA VAL A 274 -14.15 -18.87 -0.34
C VAL A 274 -13.06 -18.35 -1.28
N LEU A 275 -12.39 -19.21 -2.04
CA LEU A 275 -11.26 -18.81 -2.89
C LEU A 275 -11.60 -17.71 -3.91
N PRO A 276 -12.77 -17.71 -4.58
CA PRO A 276 -13.13 -16.65 -5.52
C PRO A 276 -13.12 -15.25 -4.90
N MET A 277 -13.42 -15.12 -3.60
CA MET A 277 -13.44 -13.85 -2.89
C MET A 277 -12.04 -13.23 -2.78
N PHE A 278 -11.00 -14.07 -2.73
CA PHE A 278 -9.61 -13.65 -2.56
C PHE A 278 -8.85 -13.39 -3.87
N LEU A 279 -9.32 -13.89 -5.01
CA LEU A 279 -8.62 -13.72 -6.29
C LEU A 279 -8.40 -12.25 -6.69
N PRO A 280 -9.37 -11.34 -6.54
CA PRO A 280 -9.16 -9.93 -6.87
C PRO A 280 -8.08 -9.26 -6.02
N VAL A 281 -7.91 -9.70 -4.77
CA VAL A 281 -6.88 -9.18 -3.87
C VAL A 281 -5.47 -9.42 -4.44
N VAL A 282 -5.25 -10.59 -5.04
CA VAL A 282 -3.95 -10.92 -5.68
C VAL A 282 -3.58 -9.87 -6.72
N LEU A 283 -4.54 -9.48 -7.56
CA LEU A 283 -4.32 -8.49 -8.61
C LEU A 283 -3.96 -7.12 -8.01
N VAL A 284 -4.66 -6.73 -6.95
CA VAL A 284 -4.41 -5.46 -6.26
C VAL A 284 -3.03 -5.45 -5.62
N LEU A 285 -2.68 -6.49 -4.86
CA LEU A 285 -1.38 -6.60 -4.20
C LEU A 285 -0.22 -6.59 -5.20
N VAL A 286 -0.40 -7.22 -6.36
CA VAL A 286 0.61 -7.20 -7.45
C VAL A 286 0.83 -5.78 -7.95
N VAL A 287 -0.24 -5.05 -8.26
CA VAL A 287 -0.12 -3.69 -8.79
C VAL A 287 0.38 -2.71 -7.73
N GLU A 288 -0.08 -2.84 -6.49
CA GLU A 288 0.36 -2.05 -5.35
C GLU A 288 1.87 -2.23 -5.12
N ASN A 289 2.35 -3.46 -5.07
CA ASN A 289 3.77 -3.76 -4.89
C ASN A 289 4.63 -3.20 -6.04
N ILE A 290 4.20 -3.36 -7.30
CA ILE A 290 4.88 -2.77 -8.46
C ILE A 290 4.93 -1.24 -8.33
N GLY A 291 3.82 -0.62 -7.95
CA GLY A 291 3.72 0.83 -7.75
C GLY A 291 4.69 1.33 -6.67
N HIS A 292 4.78 0.61 -5.55
CA HIS A 292 5.69 0.94 -4.46
C HIS A 292 7.16 0.83 -4.88
N VAL A 293 7.56 -0.23 -5.58
CA VAL A 293 8.92 -0.36 -6.10
C VAL A 293 9.25 0.77 -7.06
N LYS A 294 8.32 1.15 -7.95
CA LYS A 294 8.53 2.28 -8.87
C LYS A 294 8.60 3.63 -8.15
N SER A 295 7.85 3.81 -7.07
CA SER A 295 7.96 5.00 -6.21
C SER A 295 9.35 5.09 -5.55
N ILE A 296 9.88 3.95 -5.08
CA ILE A 296 11.25 3.88 -4.54
C ILE A 296 12.28 4.20 -5.64
N ASN A 297 12.10 3.69 -6.86
CA ASN A 297 12.97 4.03 -8.00
C ASN A 297 13.02 5.55 -8.22
N THR A 298 11.84 6.19 -8.27
CA THR A 298 11.74 7.64 -8.49
C THR A 298 12.43 8.45 -7.39
N MET A 299 12.26 8.04 -6.13
CA MET A 299 12.84 8.75 -4.99
C MET A 299 14.36 8.57 -4.87
N THR A 300 14.84 7.38 -5.17
CA THR A 300 16.26 7.03 -5.02
C THR A 300 17.06 7.32 -6.28
N GLY A 301 16.42 7.48 -7.43
CA GLY A 301 17.08 7.53 -8.73
C GLY A 301 17.70 6.18 -9.16
N LEU A 302 17.44 5.10 -8.41
CA LEU A 302 17.94 3.76 -8.70
C LEU A 302 16.88 2.94 -9.42
N ASN A 303 17.31 1.97 -10.22
CA ASN A 303 16.41 1.06 -10.92
C ASN A 303 16.32 -0.29 -10.19
N TYR A 304 15.17 -0.57 -9.58
CA TYR A 304 14.85 -1.84 -8.93
C TYR A 304 13.85 -2.69 -9.74
N ASP A 305 13.58 -2.36 -11.00
CA ASP A 305 12.62 -3.11 -11.83
C ASP A 305 12.97 -4.60 -11.94
N ASN A 306 14.26 -4.93 -11.98
CA ASN A 306 14.75 -6.30 -11.95
C ASN A 306 14.54 -7.04 -10.61
N ARG A 307 13.99 -6.38 -9.60
CA ARG A 307 13.71 -6.93 -8.27
C ARG A 307 12.22 -7.01 -7.96
N ILE A 308 11.36 -6.50 -8.84
CA ILE A 308 9.91 -6.54 -8.65
C ILE A 308 9.44 -7.98 -8.42
N GLY A 309 9.93 -8.92 -9.23
CA GLY A 309 9.58 -10.34 -9.05
C GLY A 309 9.97 -10.89 -7.68
N ARG A 310 11.15 -10.51 -7.16
CA ARG A 310 11.58 -10.90 -5.80
C ARG A 310 10.77 -10.21 -4.72
N ALA A 311 10.38 -8.96 -4.92
CA ALA A 311 9.55 -8.22 -3.97
C ALA A 311 8.16 -8.88 -3.86
N LEU A 312 7.53 -9.22 -4.98
CA LEU A 312 6.27 -9.96 -5.02
C LEU A 312 6.38 -11.34 -4.38
N ALA A 313 7.44 -12.09 -4.69
CA ALA A 313 7.66 -13.41 -4.09
C ALA A 313 7.89 -13.31 -2.56
N ALA A 314 8.61 -12.30 -2.11
CA ALA A 314 8.86 -12.06 -0.69
C ALA A 314 7.57 -11.70 0.06
N ASP A 315 6.74 -10.85 -0.53
CA ASP A 315 5.43 -10.50 -0.01
C ASP A 315 4.51 -11.73 0.04
N GLY A 316 4.54 -12.55 -1.01
CA GLY A 316 3.82 -13.83 -1.03
C GLY A 316 4.28 -14.80 0.06
N VAL A 317 5.59 -14.95 0.30
CA VAL A 317 6.13 -15.79 1.38
C VAL A 317 5.69 -15.26 2.75
N ALA A 318 5.76 -13.95 2.96
CA ALA A 318 5.31 -13.32 4.20
C ALA A 318 3.81 -13.55 4.43
N THR A 319 2.99 -13.41 3.38
CA THR A 319 1.53 -13.64 3.41
C THR A 319 1.20 -15.11 3.71
N VAL A 320 1.91 -16.08 3.10
CA VAL A 320 1.73 -17.52 3.43
C VAL A 320 2.02 -17.77 4.90
N LEU A 321 3.13 -17.25 5.42
CA LEU A 321 3.49 -17.45 6.83
C LEU A 321 2.47 -16.79 7.76
N ALA A 322 2.04 -15.56 7.46
CA ALA A 322 1.04 -14.87 8.26
C ALA A 322 -0.29 -15.63 8.28
N GLY A 323 -0.82 -16.03 7.12
CA GLY A 323 -2.06 -16.81 7.02
C GLY A 323 -1.95 -18.20 7.65
N SER A 324 -0.75 -18.80 7.68
CA SER A 324 -0.53 -20.10 8.34
C SER A 324 -0.53 -20.01 9.86
N GLY A 325 -0.33 -18.82 10.43
CA GLY A 325 -0.26 -18.62 11.87
C GLY A 325 -1.37 -17.75 12.47
N GLY A 326 -2.38 -17.36 11.70
CA GLY A 326 -3.47 -16.52 12.21
C GLY A 326 -3.27 -15.02 12.00
N GLY A 327 -2.32 -14.61 11.14
CA GLY A 327 -2.08 -13.22 10.79
C GLY A 327 -2.74 -12.81 9.46
N SER A 328 -2.79 -11.51 9.22
CA SER A 328 -3.35 -10.92 8.00
C SER A 328 -2.40 -11.04 6.80
N ALA A 329 -2.95 -10.97 5.56
CA ALA A 329 -2.14 -10.86 4.35
C ALA A 329 -1.28 -9.60 4.38
N THR A 330 -0.03 -9.73 3.91
CA THR A 330 0.94 -8.64 3.91
C THR A 330 1.01 -7.89 2.57
N THR A 331 1.46 -6.66 2.63
CA THR A 331 1.84 -5.84 1.46
C THR A 331 2.90 -4.83 1.85
N THR A 332 3.60 -4.28 0.88
CA THR A 332 4.52 -3.15 1.08
C THR A 332 3.74 -1.87 1.38
N TYR A 333 4.30 -0.94 2.19
CA TYR A 333 3.56 0.22 2.71
C TYR A 333 3.96 1.56 2.09
N ALA A 334 2.97 2.28 1.58
CA ALA A 334 3.10 3.66 1.09
C ALA A 334 3.44 4.64 2.22
N GLU A 335 2.93 4.43 3.42
CA GLU A 335 3.20 5.23 4.61
C GLU A 335 4.69 5.24 4.95
N ASN A 336 5.32 4.07 4.88
CA ASN A 336 6.76 3.93 5.10
C ASN A 336 7.58 4.54 3.97
N ILE A 337 7.09 4.48 2.72
CA ILE A 337 7.64 5.23 1.58
C ILE A 337 7.56 6.74 1.85
N GLY A 338 6.45 7.20 2.42
CA GLY A 338 6.27 8.58 2.87
C GLY A 338 7.31 9.02 3.92
N VAL A 339 7.65 8.15 4.88
CA VAL A 339 8.72 8.42 5.85
C VAL A 339 10.07 8.55 5.16
N MET A 340 10.40 7.62 4.24
CA MET A 340 11.63 7.71 3.44
C MET A 340 11.73 9.04 2.68
N ALA A 341 10.65 9.46 2.03
CA ALA A 341 10.60 10.71 1.28
C ALA A 341 10.84 11.94 2.16
N ALA A 342 10.34 11.91 3.40
CA ALA A 342 10.50 13.01 4.35
C ALA A 342 11.90 13.09 4.95
N THR A 343 12.41 11.93 5.35
CA THR A 343 13.68 11.83 6.07
C THR A 343 14.88 11.74 5.15
N LYS A 344 14.64 11.41 3.88
CA LYS A 344 15.68 11.06 2.88
C LYS A 344 16.60 9.91 3.35
N VAL A 345 16.10 9.07 4.26
CA VAL A 345 16.81 7.90 4.77
C VAL A 345 16.24 6.65 4.10
N TYR A 346 16.97 6.11 3.14
CA TYR A 346 16.60 4.89 2.40
C TYR A 346 17.27 3.64 2.97
N SER A 347 17.88 3.74 4.14
CA SER A 347 18.68 2.70 4.79
C SER A 347 17.86 1.44 5.06
N THR A 348 18.31 0.30 4.55
CA THR A 348 17.71 -1.00 4.91
C THR A 348 17.95 -1.36 6.38
N ALA A 349 19.00 -0.82 7.03
CA ALA A 349 19.24 -1.01 8.45
C ALA A 349 18.08 -0.51 9.33
N ALA A 350 17.43 0.60 8.94
CA ALA A 350 16.26 1.11 9.65
C ALA A 350 15.07 0.13 9.56
N TYR A 351 14.91 -0.56 8.44
CA TYR A 351 13.85 -1.57 8.27
C TYR A 351 14.14 -2.87 9.04
N TRP A 352 15.42 -3.25 9.19
CA TRP A 352 15.79 -4.33 10.12
C TRP A 352 15.38 -4.00 11.55
N VAL A 353 15.67 -2.77 12.00
CA VAL A 353 15.23 -2.30 13.32
C VAL A 353 13.71 -2.31 13.42
N ALA A 354 12.99 -1.83 12.40
CA ALA A 354 11.54 -1.80 12.37
C ALA A 354 10.94 -3.22 12.45
N GLY A 355 11.47 -4.18 11.68
CA GLY A 355 11.02 -5.57 11.69
C GLY A 355 11.26 -6.23 13.06
N VAL A 356 12.43 -6.04 13.66
CA VAL A 356 12.73 -6.56 15.01
C VAL A 356 11.83 -5.93 16.06
N ALA A 357 11.61 -4.62 16.00
CA ALA A 357 10.72 -3.93 16.93
C ALA A 357 9.27 -4.42 16.80
N ALA A 358 8.79 -4.67 15.59
CA ALA A 358 7.46 -5.24 15.35
C ALA A 358 7.34 -6.67 15.92
N ILE A 359 8.39 -7.50 15.79
CA ILE A 359 8.43 -8.84 16.42
C ILE A 359 8.33 -8.71 17.94
N ILE A 360 9.13 -7.83 18.55
CA ILE A 360 9.12 -7.62 20.01
C ILE A 360 7.72 -7.17 20.49
N LEU A 361 7.08 -6.24 19.77
CA LEU A 361 5.73 -5.79 20.09
C LEU A 361 4.69 -6.89 19.88
N GLY A 362 4.84 -7.72 18.82
CA GLY A 362 3.97 -8.86 18.55
C GLY A 362 4.11 -10.00 19.57
N MET A 363 5.25 -10.08 20.27
CA MET A 363 5.47 -11.00 21.40
C MET A 363 4.95 -10.44 22.74
N SER A 364 4.14 -9.38 22.72
CA SER A 364 3.50 -8.83 23.90
C SER A 364 1.97 -8.98 23.80
N PRO A 365 1.37 -9.99 24.47
CA PRO A 365 -0.08 -10.11 24.56
C PRO A 365 -0.76 -8.84 25.08
N LYS A 366 -0.10 -8.11 25.98
CA LYS A 366 -0.60 -6.84 26.51
C LYS A 366 -0.75 -5.77 25.42
N VAL A 367 0.21 -5.64 24.52
CA VAL A 367 0.11 -4.73 23.35
C VAL A 367 -1.07 -5.14 22.47
N GLY A 368 -1.22 -6.43 22.21
CA GLY A 368 -2.37 -6.97 21.46
C GLY A 368 -3.71 -6.64 22.15
N ALA A 369 -3.79 -6.82 23.47
CA ALA A 369 -5.00 -6.53 24.24
C ALA A 369 -5.37 -5.04 24.23
N VAL A 370 -4.38 -4.13 24.32
CA VAL A 370 -4.61 -2.67 24.20
C VAL A 370 -5.18 -2.33 22.82
N ILE A 371 -4.66 -2.94 21.76
CA ILE A 371 -5.13 -2.68 20.40
C ILE A 371 -6.53 -3.27 20.18
N ALA A 372 -6.77 -4.49 20.66
CA ALA A 372 -8.07 -5.14 20.57
C ALA A 372 -9.17 -4.46 21.40
N ALA A 373 -8.79 -3.63 22.38
CA ALA A 373 -9.72 -2.84 23.19
C ALA A 373 -10.11 -1.50 22.56
N ILE A 374 -9.70 -1.21 21.31
CA ILE A 374 -10.13 0.00 20.60
C ILE A 374 -11.62 -0.12 20.29
N PRO A 375 -12.48 0.82 20.81
CA PRO A 375 -13.92 0.75 20.61
C PRO A 375 -14.35 0.95 19.15
N ASP A 376 -15.49 0.35 18.78
CA ASP A 376 -16.06 0.46 17.43
C ASP A 376 -16.33 1.91 17.02
N GLY A 377 -16.72 2.79 17.94
CA GLY A 377 -16.86 4.23 17.66
C GLY A 377 -15.57 4.88 17.19
N VAL A 378 -14.42 4.53 17.79
CA VAL A 378 -13.09 5.01 17.34
C VAL A 378 -12.78 4.46 15.95
N LEU A 379 -13.05 3.17 15.74
CA LEU A 379 -12.88 2.53 14.42
C LEU A 379 -13.78 3.18 13.37
N GLY A 380 -15.03 3.49 13.70
CA GLY A 380 -16.00 4.12 12.80
C GLY A 380 -15.51 5.48 12.27
N GLY A 381 -14.97 6.33 13.16
CA GLY A 381 -14.39 7.61 12.76
C GLY A 381 -13.19 7.44 11.81
N VAL A 382 -12.26 6.56 12.16
CA VAL A 382 -11.03 6.35 11.36
C VAL A 382 -11.34 5.64 10.04
N THR A 383 -12.15 4.57 10.03
CA THR A 383 -12.46 3.79 8.83
C THR A 383 -13.27 4.58 7.83
N THR A 384 -14.14 5.50 8.27
CA THR A 384 -14.85 6.43 7.38
C THR A 384 -13.87 7.22 6.51
N ALA A 385 -12.79 7.75 7.09
CA ALA A 385 -11.78 8.44 6.33
C ALA A 385 -10.91 7.49 5.50
N LEU A 386 -10.46 6.37 6.08
CA LEU A 386 -9.53 5.44 5.43
C LEU A 386 -10.12 4.77 4.20
N TYR A 387 -11.35 4.26 4.29
CA TYR A 387 -11.98 3.59 3.13
C TYR A 387 -12.26 4.59 2.01
N GLY A 388 -12.64 5.82 2.37
CA GLY A 388 -12.71 6.92 1.41
C GLY A 388 -11.38 7.22 0.74
N LEU A 389 -10.27 7.26 1.51
CA LEU A 389 -8.93 7.47 0.97
C LEU A 389 -8.49 6.34 0.03
N VAL A 390 -8.82 5.07 0.32
CA VAL A 390 -8.57 3.95 -0.60
C VAL A 390 -9.36 4.14 -1.91
N GLY A 391 -10.63 4.55 -1.82
CA GLY A 391 -11.44 4.90 -2.98
C GLY A 391 -10.80 6.02 -3.84
N ILE A 392 -10.33 7.09 -3.19
CA ILE A 392 -9.63 8.21 -3.83
C ILE A 392 -8.28 7.79 -4.43
N LEU A 393 -7.59 6.81 -3.83
CA LEU A 393 -6.37 6.25 -4.43
C LEU A 393 -6.65 5.63 -5.80
N GLY A 394 -7.77 4.92 -5.96
CA GLY A 394 -8.22 4.43 -7.27
C GLY A 394 -8.42 5.56 -8.29
N VAL A 395 -9.09 6.65 -7.87
CA VAL A 395 -9.27 7.86 -8.69
C VAL A 395 -7.92 8.51 -9.01
N HIS A 396 -7.00 8.56 -8.05
CA HIS A 396 -5.66 9.10 -8.27
C HIS A 396 -4.88 8.31 -9.35
N ILE A 397 -5.05 6.99 -9.41
CA ILE A 397 -4.49 6.17 -10.51
C ILE A 397 -5.01 6.65 -11.87
N TRP A 398 -6.31 6.92 -12.00
CA TRP A 398 -6.89 7.44 -13.23
C TRP A 398 -6.33 8.81 -13.63
N VAL A 399 -6.27 9.73 -12.67
CA VAL A 399 -5.79 11.10 -12.91
C VAL A 399 -4.30 11.10 -13.32
N THR A 400 -3.47 10.39 -12.57
CA THR A 400 -2.02 10.33 -12.81
C THR A 400 -1.69 9.72 -14.16
N ASN A 401 -2.45 8.69 -14.59
CA ASN A 401 -2.27 8.04 -15.88
C ASN A 401 -3.12 8.67 -16.99
N ARG A 402 -3.76 9.82 -16.75
CA ARG A 402 -4.57 10.55 -17.72
C ARG A 402 -5.61 9.69 -18.42
N VAL A 403 -6.32 8.86 -17.63
CA VAL A 403 -7.38 8.00 -18.18
C VAL A 403 -8.48 8.87 -18.80
N ASP A 404 -8.73 8.66 -20.08
CA ASP A 404 -9.73 9.42 -20.84
C ASP A 404 -11.11 8.75 -20.72
N PHE A 405 -11.98 9.33 -19.90
CA PHE A 405 -13.36 8.86 -19.71
C PHE A 405 -14.33 9.33 -20.80
N SER A 406 -13.90 10.08 -21.80
CA SER A 406 -14.72 10.32 -23.00
C SER A 406 -14.78 9.07 -23.90
N LYS A 407 -13.83 8.12 -23.72
CA LYS A 407 -13.81 6.85 -24.43
C LYS A 407 -14.80 5.87 -23.79
N PRO A 408 -15.80 5.34 -24.54
CA PRO A 408 -16.80 4.41 -24.00
C PRO A 408 -16.20 3.19 -23.30
N VAL A 409 -15.07 2.66 -23.79
CA VAL A 409 -14.36 1.53 -23.16
C VAL A 409 -14.01 1.83 -21.72
N ASN A 410 -13.39 2.99 -21.45
CA ASN A 410 -12.99 3.36 -20.11
C ASN A 410 -14.20 3.70 -19.23
N GLN A 411 -15.18 4.42 -19.80
CA GLN A 411 -16.39 4.84 -19.09
C GLN A 411 -17.20 3.65 -18.61
N PHE A 412 -17.53 2.69 -19.50
CA PHE A 412 -18.35 1.53 -19.14
C PHE A 412 -17.58 0.52 -18.27
N THR A 413 -16.27 0.36 -18.47
CA THR A 413 -15.42 -0.45 -17.59
C THR A 413 -15.53 0.02 -16.14
N ALA A 414 -15.36 1.31 -15.90
CA ALA A 414 -15.42 1.87 -14.54
C ALA A 414 -16.88 1.86 -14.01
N ALA A 415 -17.84 2.37 -14.79
CA ALA A 415 -19.21 2.55 -14.32
C ALA A 415 -19.86 1.22 -13.88
N ILE A 416 -19.78 0.19 -14.72
CA ILE A 416 -20.45 -1.10 -14.43
C ILE A 416 -19.75 -1.80 -13.25
N ALA A 417 -18.42 -1.85 -13.27
CA ALA A 417 -17.67 -2.52 -12.21
C ALA A 417 -17.84 -1.85 -10.84
N LEU A 418 -17.87 -0.50 -10.80
CA LEU A 418 -18.11 0.24 -9.56
C LEU A 418 -19.51 -0.06 -8.98
N VAL A 419 -20.55 -0.07 -9.82
CA VAL A 419 -21.91 -0.37 -9.34
C VAL A 419 -21.97 -1.79 -8.78
N ILE A 420 -21.44 -2.79 -9.51
CA ILE A 420 -21.41 -4.18 -9.06
C ILE A 420 -20.65 -4.31 -7.73
N GLY A 421 -19.48 -3.68 -7.64
CA GLY A 421 -18.61 -3.78 -6.46
C GLY A 421 -19.18 -3.06 -5.25
N ILE A 422 -19.61 -1.80 -5.40
CA ILE A 422 -20.08 -0.96 -4.29
C ILE A 422 -21.43 -1.44 -3.74
N ALA A 423 -22.34 -1.88 -4.61
CA ALA A 423 -23.65 -2.42 -4.20
C ALA A 423 -23.56 -3.88 -3.72
N ASP A 424 -22.35 -4.42 -3.67
CA ASP A 424 -22.03 -5.78 -3.21
C ASP A 424 -22.90 -6.86 -3.86
N PHE A 425 -22.93 -6.88 -5.20
CA PHE A 425 -23.64 -7.92 -5.93
C PHE A 425 -23.07 -9.29 -5.57
N SER A 426 -23.92 -10.27 -5.37
CA SER A 426 -23.53 -11.63 -5.06
C SER A 426 -24.00 -12.62 -6.12
N TRP A 427 -23.16 -13.57 -6.47
CA TRP A 427 -23.49 -14.65 -7.37
C TRP A 427 -22.93 -15.97 -6.84
N VAL A 428 -23.81 -16.95 -6.68
CA VAL A 428 -23.46 -18.26 -6.16
C VAL A 428 -23.62 -19.28 -7.30
N ILE A 429 -22.56 -20.03 -7.58
CA ILE A 429 -22.51 -21.09 -8.60
C ILE A 429 -22.03 -22.38 -7.93
N GLY A 430 -22.96 -23.29 -7.66
CA GLY A 430 -22.66 -24.47 -6.84
C GLY A 430 -22.21 -24.06 -5.43
N ASP A 431 -21.06 -24.53 -5.02
CA ASP A 431 -20.45 -24.17 -3.72
C ASP A 431 -19.60 -22.89 -3.77
N LEU A 432 -19.41 -22.29 -4.96
CA LEU A 432 -18.59 -21.10 -5.14
C LEU A 432 -19.40 -19.84 -4.93
N SER A 433 -18.94 -18.95 -4.04
CA SER A 433 -19.57 -17.66 -3.77
C SER A 433 -18.70 -16.51 -4.28
N PHE A 434 -19.27 -15.68 -5.13
CA PHE A 434 -18.65 -14.49 -5.68
C PHE A 434 -19.31 -13.25 -5.09
N GLY A 435 -18.61 -12.49 -4.25
CA GLY A 435 -19.07 -11.21 -3.72
C GLY A 435 -18.80 -10.05 -4.68
N GLY A 436 -19.28 -8.86 -4.33
CA GLY A 436 -19.26 -7.68 -5.19
C GLY A 436 -17.86 -7.27 -5.65
N ILE A 437 -16.85 -7.37 -4.79
CA ILE A 437 -15.45 -7.07 -5.17
C ILE A 437 -14.98 -8.04 -6.25
N ALA A 438 -15.26 -9.35 -6.10
CA ALA A 438 -14.86 -10.35 -7.07
C ALA A 438 -15.55 -10.12 -8.41
N LEU A 439 -16.87 -9.94 -8.38
CA LEU A 439 -17.68 -9.69 -9.58
C LEU A 439 -17.31 -8.38 -10.26
N GLY A 440 -17.09 -7.30 -9.48
CA GLY A 440 -16.68 -5.99 -9.99
C GLY A 440 -15.29 -6.03 -10.64
N ALA A 441 -14.32 -6.73 -10.02
CA ALA A 441 -13.00 -6.90 -10.59
C ALA A 441 -13.01 -7.70 -11.90
N VAL A 442 -13.74 -8.82 -11.93
CA VAL A 442 -13.96 -9.62 -13.14
C VAL A 442 -14.67 -8.80 -14.22
N ALA A 443 -15.71 -8.05 -13.84
CA ALA A 443 -16.42 -7.17 -14.77
C ALA A 443 -15.49 -6.10 -15.36
N ALA A 444 -14.67 -5.44 -14.55
CA ALA A 444 -13.69 -4.45 -15.03
C ALA A 444 -12.74 -5.06 -16.07
N LEU A 445 -12.17 -6.23 -15.79
CA LEU A 445 -11.28 -6.93 -16.71
C LEU A 445 -12.00 -7.34 -17.98
N LEU A 446 -13.14 -8.03 -17.89
CA LEU A 446 -13.87 -8.55 -19.03
C LEU A 446 -14.38 -7.42 -19.93
N ILE A 447 -15.04 -6.42 -19.37
CA ILE A 447 -15.63 -5.31 -20.12
C ILE A 447 -14.53 -4.58 -20.90
N TYR A 448 -13.42 -4.24 -20.22
CA TYR A 448 -12.31 -3.55 -20.87
C TYR A 448 -11.76 -4.34 -22.06
N HIS A 449 -11.39 -5.60 -21.85
CA HIS A 449 -10.75 -6.40 -22.88
C HIS A 449 -11.72 -6.77 -23.99
N VAL A 450 -12.97 -7.15 -23.69
CA VAL A 450 -13.98 -7.46 -24.69
C VAL A 450 -14.29 -6.23 -25.55
N MET A 451 -14.54 -5.07 -24.94
CA MET A 451 -14.82 -3.83 -25.68
C MET A 451 -13.63 -3.41 -26.53
N ARG A 452 -12.40 -3.57 -26.05
CA ARG A 452 -11.18 -3.25 -26.79
C ARG A 452 -11.01 -4.18 -28.01
N VAL A 453 -11.16 -5.50 -27.81
CA VAL A 453 -10.98 -6.48 -28.89
C VAL A 453 -12.09 -6.39 -29.92
N VAL A 454 -13.34 -6.46 -29.49
CA VAL A 454 -14.52 -6.45 -30.39
C VAL A 454 -14.69 -5.08 -31.04
N GLY A 455 -14.48 -4.00 -30.27
CA GLY A 455 -14.56 -2.63 -30.80
C GLY A 455 -13.45 -2.32 -31.80
N GLY A 456 -12.23 -2.80 -31.53
CA GLY A 456 -11.13 -2.72 -32.49
C GLY A 456 -11.42 -3.52 -33.78
N TRP A 457 -12.00 -4.70 -33.65
CA TRP A 457 -12.38 -5.56 -34.80
C TRP A 457 -13.47 -4.90 -35.65
N ARG A 458 -14.39 -4.18 -35.06
CA ARG A 458 -15.47 -3.47 -35.74
C ARG A 458 -15.11 -2.06 -36.21
N GLY A 459 -13.95 -1.54 -35.83
CA GLY A 459 -13.55 -0.15 -36.05
C GLY A 459 -14.38 0.89 -35.32
N THR A 460 -15.14 0.48 -34.28
CA THR A 460 -15.98 1.37 -33.45
C THR A 460 -15.20 1.96 -32.28
N VAL A 461 -14.01 1.42 -31.99
CA VAL A 461 -13.10 1.91 -30.95
C VAL A 461 -11.73 2.11 -31.58
N THR A 462 -11.22 3.33 -31.56
CA THR A 462 -9.83 3.62 -31.94
C THR A 462 -8.92 3.08 -30.82
N VAL A 463 -8.24 1.97 -31.09
CA VAL A 463 -7.16 1.46 -30.24
C VAL A 463 -5.96 2.35 -30.51
N ASP A 464 -5.66 3.28 -29.61
CA ASP A 464 -4.50 4.17 -29.71
C ASP A 464 -3.24 3.39 -29.28
N PRO A 465 -2.32 3.08 -30.22
CA PRO A 465 -1.09 2.34 -29.90
C PRO A 465 -0.16 3.13 -28.95
N SER A 466 -0.37 4.43 -28.80
CA SER A 466 0.47 5.30 -27.96
C SER A 466 0.23 5.11 -26.46
N THR A 467 -0.91 4.57 -26.04
CA THR A 467 -1.19 4.25 -24.63
C THR A 467 -0.47 3.00 -24.13
N GLU A 468 0.12 2.20 -25.04
CA GLU A 468 0.98 1.04 -24.70
C GLU A 468 2.43 1.41 -24.39
N LYS A 469 2.86 2.63 -24.74
CA LYS A 469 4.24 3.11 -24.53
C LYS A 469 4.31 4.17 -23.45
N THR A 470 3.89 3.86 -22.24
CA THR A 470 4.24 4.68 -21.06
C THR A 470 5.45 4.11 -20.35
N GLY A 471 6.55 3.99 -21.07
CA GLY A 471 7.87 4.11 -20.47
C GLY A 471 8.25 5.59 -20.49
N PRO A 472 8.99 6.13 -19.52
CA PRO A 472 9.50 7.48 -19.60
C PRO A 472 10.32 7.61 -20.87
N THR A 473 9.95 8.54 -21.75
CA THR A 473 10.82 8.97 -22.86
C THR A 473 12.15 9.42 -22.26
N PRO A 474 13.28 8.89 -22.72
CA PRO A 474 14.57 9.43 -22.33
C PRO A 474 14.67 10.84 -22.91
N SER A 475 14.67 11.84 -22.04
CA SER A 475 15.06 13.23 -22.31
C SER A 475 16.40 13.52 -21.69
#